data_4184e712be34701353bdaf930fe2c0a0
#
_entry.id   4184e712be34701353bdaf930fe2c0a0
#
_cell.length_a   1.000
_cell.length_b   1.000
_cell.length_c   1.000
_cell.angle_alpha   90.00
_cell.angle_beta   90.00
_cell.angle_gamma   90.00
#
_symmetry.space_group_name_H-M   'P 1'
#
loop_
_entity.id
_entity.type
_entity.pdbx_description
1 polymer ?
#
loop_
_entity_poly.entity_id
_entity_poly.type
_entity_poly.pdbx_seq_one_letter_code
_entity_poly.pdbx_strand_id
1 'polypeptide(L)'
;NKRIMSAAMAVLMAGSLAACGGSASSTADSTDYISSLKTLSSMLHKHYNCPAVIIIDEYDTPIQQGHLMGFYDDAVSFMRGLFSGGLKDNRSLAFGFLTGILRVAKESIFSGLNNLVVNSVLDKKYNTYFGFTADEVAKMAAYYGASDKLNELRDWYDGYRFGDAEIYNPWSVINYFSAGCEARPYWLSTSNNDVISEVLEQADKDIYTQLTDLLQGKTVATYVDTSVIYPQLQNNPSSIYSFLLVSGYLKIVKAETSISGDYLCHVALPNREITYVYNKEILSHLNVMMPQTTVVAIQEALYSGDESKLQQQIQTLLTQSVSSFDTAGENFYHGFVLGLCALLGNAYATSNRESGDGRYDIQLAPKTPTMPGIIIELKAEKHCDTEQLQKLSQTALNQIEDKKYDTEMLTHGVKSIYKYGVAFSGKNVEVAFKK
;
A
#
# COMPACT_ATOMS: atom_id res chain seq x y z
N ASN A 1 -29.40 7.85 5.55
CA ASN A 1 -28.30 7.02 6.04
C ASN A 1 -28.80 5.77 6.78
N LYS A 2 -29.79 5.84 7.69
CA LYS A 2 -30.43 4.65 8.26
C LYS A 2 -31.03 3.70 7.20
N ARG A 3 -31.47 4.22 6.05
CA ARG A 3 -32.07 3.42 4.96
C ARG A 3 -31.03 2.59 4.17
N ILE A 4 -29.76 3.02 4.07
CA ILE A 4 -28.71 2.29 3.33
C ILE A 4 -28.20 1.11 4.16
N MET A 5 -28.00 1.29 5.46
CA MET A 5 -27.66 0.21 6.39
C MET A 5 -28.75 -0.85 6.46
N SER A 6 -30.03 -0.45 6.48
CA SER A 6 -31.16 -1.36 6.41
C SER A 6 -31.25 -2.16 5.10
N ALA A 7 -30.85 -1.56 3.96
CA ALA A 7 -30.91 -2.23 2.66
C ALA A 7 -29.82 -3.30 2.47
N ALA A 8 -28.58 -3.02 2.89
CA ALA A 8 -27.48 -3.98 2.78
C ALA A 8 -27.66 -5.19 3.72
N MET A 9 -28.20 -4.97 4.92
CA MET A 9 -28.53 -6.06 5.86
C MET A 9 -29.80 -6.82 5.50
N ALA A 10 -30.79 -6.18 4.88
CA ALA A 10 -32.00 -6.84 4.41
C ALA A 10 -31.70 -7.87 3.31
N VAL A 11 -30.68 -7.64 2.46
CA VAL A 11 -30.26 -8.57 1.40
C VAL A 11 -29.62 -9.83 1.97
N LEU A 12 -28.82 -9.72 3.03
CA LEU A 12 -28.20 -10.87 3.73
C LEU A 12 -29.24 -11.72 4.49
N MET A 13 -30.33 -11.11 4.98
CA MET A 13 -31.38 -11.83 5.70
C MET A 13 -32.53 -12.35 4.80
N ALA A 14 -32.82 -11.70 3.70
CA ALA A 14 -33.84 -12.17 2.76
C ALA A 14 -33.49 -13.52 2.14
N GLY A 15 -32.19 -13.78 1.92
CA GLY A 15 -31.72 -15.08 1.42
C GLY A 15 -31.90 -16.24 2.40
N SER A 16 -31.86 -16.00 3.71
CA SER A 16 -31.98 -17.04 4.73
C SER A 16 -33.43 -17.25 5.23
N LEU A 17 -34.32 -16.25 5.12
CA LEU A 17 -35.70 -16.34 5.52
C LEU A 17 -36.65 -16.88 4.42
N ALA A 18 -36.24 -16.80 3.15
CA ALA A 18 -37.00 -17.35 2.03
C ALA A 18 -37.07 -18.90 2.02
N ALA A 19 -36.20 -19.56 2.84
CA ALA A 19 -36.20 -21.03 2.98
C ALA A 19 -37.25 -21.56 4.01
N CYS A 20 -37.85 -20.69 4.82
CA CYS A 20 -38.90 -21.07 5.80
C CYS A 20 -40.17 -20.35 5.38
N GLY A 21 -41.06 -21.05 4.64
CA GLY A 21 -42.33 -20.54 4.16
C GLY A 21 -43.28 -20.05 5.25
N GLY A 22 -43.14 -18.80 5.62
CA GLY A 22 -44.04 -18.06 6.49
C GLY A 22 -44.08 -16.60 6.08
N SER A 23 -45.23 -16.08 5.71
CA SER A 23 -45.48 -14.68 5.44
C SER A 23 -45.28 -13.84 6.71
N ALA A 24 -44.14 -13.29 6.92
CA ALA A 24 -43.85 -12.34 7.99
C ALA A 24 -43.65 -10.96 7.39
N SER A 25 -44.70 -10.15 7.35
CA SER A 25 -44.61 -8.70 7.25
C SER A 25 -44.32 -8.12 8.64
N SER A 26 -43.13 -8.29 9.15
CA SER A 26 -42.66 -7.56 10.32
C SER A 26 -41.41 -6.75 9.92
N THR A 27 -41.51 -5.46 10.16
CA THR A 27 -40.31 -4.58 10.13
C THR A 27 -39.40 -5.05 11.29
N ALA A 28 -38.35 -5.84 10.97
CA ALA A 28 -37.35 -6.23 11.93
C ALA A 28 -36.74 -4.96 12.57
N ASP A 29 -36.62 -4.94 13.88
CA ASP A 29 -35.99 -3.85 14.59
C ASP A 29 -34.48 -4.07 14.81
N SER A 30 -33.80 -3.11 15.39
CA SER A 30 -32.36 -3.19 15.62
C SER A 30 -31.99 -4.35 16.57
N THR A 31 -32.88 -4.76 17.47
CA THR A 31 -32.70 -5.85 18.43
C THR A 31 -32.72 -7.20 17.72
N ASP A 32 -33.59 -7.35 16.72
CA ASP A 32 -33.67 -8.56 15.91
C ASP A 32 -32.38 -8.78 15.12
N TYR A 33 -31.81 -7.71 14.54
CA TYR A 33 -30.53 -7.80 13.83
C TYR A 33 -29.35 -8.15 14.74
N ILE A 34 -29.28 -7.54 15.93
CA ILE A 34 -28.26 -7.83 16.94
C ILE A 34 -28.31 -9.30 17.39
N SER A 35 -29.49 -9.88 17.51
CA SER A 35 -29.67 -11.26 17.94
C SER A 35 -29.58 -12.30 16.80
N SER A 36 -29.45 -11.87 15.57
CA SER A 36 -29.56 -12.73 14.37
C SER A 36 -28.58 -13.90 14.33
N LEU A 37 -27.29 -13.67 14.64
CA LEU A 37 -26.27 -14.73 14.66
C LEU A 37 -26.58 -15.80 15.74
N LYS A 38 -27.05 -15.39 16.91
CA LYS A 38 -27.45 -16.31 17.98
C LYS A 38 -28.67 -17.12 17.58
N THR A 39 -29.66 -16.47 16.98
CA THR A 39 -30.88 -17.11 16.51
C THR A 39 -30.57 -18.13 15.43
N LEU A 40 -29.81 -17.74 14.40
CA LEU A 40 -29.42 -18.64 13.32
C LEU A 40 -28.62 -19.84 13.81
N SER A 41 -27.60 -19.63 14.67
CA SER A 41 -26.84 -20.74 15.23
C SER A 41 -27.69 -21.71 16.07
N SER A 42 -28.69 -21.18 16.80
CA SER A 42 -29.65 -22.01 17.55
C SER A 42 -30.54 -22.84 16.62
N MET A 43 -31.02 -22.26 15.53
CA MET A 43 -31.82 -22.97 14.51
C MET A 43 -31.01 -24.08 13.85
N LEU A 44 -29.79 -23.79 13.44
CA LEU A 44 -28.86 -24.77 12.82
C LEU A 44 -28.55 -25.91 13.82
N HIS A 45 -28.25 -25.57 15.07
CA HIS A 45 -27.97 -26.57 16.11
C HIS A 45 -29.18 -27.50 16.33
N LYS A 46 -30.37 -26.97 16.38
CA LYS A 46 -31.60 -27.77 16.51
C LYS A 46 -31.84 -28.67 15.30
N HIS A 47 -31.57 -28.15 14.08
CA HIS A 47 -31.82 -28.89 12.83
C HIS A 47 -30.80 -30.02 12.61
N TYR A 48 -29.51 -29.72 12.80
CA TYR A 48 -28.44 -30.64 12.48
C TYR A 48 -27.96 -31.44 13.74
N ASN A 49 -28.47 -31.14 14.90
CA ASN A 49 -28.05 -31.71 16.20
C ASN A 49 -26.52 -31.57 16.43
N CYS A 50 -25.95 -30.48 15.95
CA CYS A 50 -24.53 -30.13 16.00
C CYS A 50 -24.35 -28.64 16.23
N PRO A 51 -23.52 -28.17 17.16
CA PRO A 51 -23.27 -26.76 17.38
C PRO A 51 -22.65 -26.11 16.14
N ALA A 52 -23.03 -24.85 15.89
CA ALA A 52 -22.58 -24.10 14.72
C ALA A 52 -21.14 -23.56 14.87
N VAL A 53 -20.43 -23.45 13.76
CA VAL A 53 -19.21 -22.65 13.64
C VAL A 53 -19.59 -21.31 13.01
N ILE A 54 -19.18 -20.21 13.63
CA ILE A 54 -19.38 -18.86 13.09
C ILE A 54 -18.03 -18.36 12.55
N ILE A 55 -17.97 -18.10 11.24
CA ILE A 55 -16.82 -17.52 10.57
C ILE A 55 -17.23 -16.15 10.03
N ILE A 56 -16.51 -15.11 10.40
CA ILE A 56 -16.74 -13.73 9.96
C ILE A 56 -15.44 -13.21 9.37
N ASP A 57 -15.45 -12.99 8.06
CA ASP A 57 -14.33 -12.38 7.34
C ASP A 57 -14.52 -10.86 7.28
N GLU A 58 -13.42 -10.11 7.33
CA GLU A 58 -13.40 -8.64 7.29
C GLU A 58 -14.37 -7.99 8.30
N TYR A 59 -14.34 -8.43 9.56
CA TYR A 59 -15.27 -7.97 10.60
C TYR A 59 -15.21 -6.46 10.85
N ASP A 60 -14.13 -5.81 10.47
CA ASP A 60 -13.85 -4.38 10.64
C ASP A 60 -14.31 -3.51 9.46
N THR A 61 -14.67 -4.10 8.32
CA THR A 61 -15.17 -3.36 7.14
C THR A 61 -16.36 -2.45 7.44
N PRO A 62 -17.42 -2.86 8.18
CA PRO A 62 -18.51 -1.95 8.52
C PRO A 62 -18.09 -0.77 9.39
N ILE A 63 -17.03 -0.93 10.19
CA ILE A 63 -16.47 0.09 11.08
C ILE A 63 -15.67 1.09 10.27
N GLN A 64 -14.86 0.62 9.33
CA GLN A 64 -14.16 1.44 8.36
C GLN A 64 -15.14 2.31 7.56
N GLN A 65 -16.18 1.71 7.02
CA GLN A 65 -17.21 2.46 6.30
C GLN A 65 -17.94 3.47 7.21
N GLY A 66 -18.18 3.12 8.47
CA GLY A 66 -18.72 4.03 9.47
C GLY A 66 -17.84 5.25 9.68
N HIS A 67 -16.52 5.06 9.73
CA HIS A 67 -15.54 6.14 9.84
C HIS A 67 -15.59 7.06 8.61
N LEU A 68 -15.46 6.51 7.41
CA LEU A 68 -15.45 7.25 6.15
C LEU A 68 -16.77 8.02 5.90
N MET A 69 -17.90 7.49 6.33
CA MET A 69 -19.23 8.04 6.08
C MET A 69 -19.85 8.79 7.27
N GLY A 70 -19.11 8.93 8.38
CA GLY A 70 -19.53 9.73 9.54
C GLY A 70 -20.60 9.08 10.44
N PHE A 71 -20.68 7.71 10.47
CA PHE A 71 -21.55 6.97 11.38
C PHE A 71 -20.79 5.92 12.22
N TYR A 72 -19.55 6.23 12.57
CA TYR A 72 -18.62 5.35 13.25
C TYR A 72 -19.18 4.76 14.56
N ASP A 73 -19.71 5.60 15.45
CA ASP A 73 -20.22 5.18 16.75
C ASP A 73 -21.42 4.23 16.62
N ASP A 74 -22.30 4.49 15.64
CA ASP A 74 -23.44 3.62 15.35
C ASP A 74 -22.97 2.25 14.84
N ALA A 75 -21.96 2.22 13.95
CA ALA A 75 -21.37 1.00 13.44
C ALA A 75 -20.72 0.18 14.57
N VAL A 76 -19.90 0.81 15.40
CA VAL A 76 -19.24 0.19 16.56
C VAL A 76 -20.26 -0.38 17.54
N SER A 77 -21.30 0.39 17.87
CA SER A 77 -22.36 -0.04 18.80
C SER A 77 -23.12 -1.24 18.27
N PHE A 78 -23.47 -1.23 16.99
CA PHE A 78 -24.16 -2.33 16.32
C PHE A 78 -23.31 -3.61 16.27
N MET A 79 -22.05 -3.50 15.81
CA MET A 79 -21.13 -4.66 15.70
C MET A 79 -20.84 -5.27 17.07
N ARG A 80 -20.70 -4.44 18.11
CA ARG A 80 -20.57 -4.92 19.51
C ARG A 80 -21.75 -5.79 19.93
N GLY A 81 -22.98 -5.34 19.65
CA GLY A 81 -24.21 -6.09 19.96
C GLY A 81 -24.24 -7.43 19.21
N LEU A 82 -23.97 -7.39 17.89
CA LEU A 82 -23.98 -8.57 17.01
C LEU A 82 -22.97 -9.63 17.45
N PHE A 83 -21.71 -9.24 17.75
CA PHE A 83 -20.67 -10.15 18.19
C PHE A 83 -20.93 -10.68 19.60
N SER A 84 -21.38 -9.82 20.52
CA SER A 84 -21.74 -10.25 21.85
C SER A 84 -22.88 -11.26 21.81
N GLY A 85 -23.92 -11.03 21.01
CA GLY A 85 -25.02 -11.96 20.84
C GLY A 85 -24.62 -13.30 20.23
N GLY A 86 -23.78 -13.26 19.19
CA GLY A 86 -23.37 -14.48 18.47
C GLY A 86 -22.30 -15.30 19.14
N LEU A 87 -21.32 -14.64 19.81
CA LEU A 87 -20.10 -15.28 20.28
C LEU A 87 -20.02 -15.45 21.79
N LYS A 88 -20.76 -14.65 22.58
CA LYS A 88 -20.80 -14.75 24.03
C LYS A 88 -22.06 -15.51 24.48
N ASP A 89 -21.90 -16.39 25.48
CA ASP A 89 -23.00 -17.13 26.12
C ASP A 89 -23.97 -17.82 25.13
N ASN A 90 -23.44 -18.23 23.97
CA ASN A 90 -24.17 -18.94 22.93
C ASN A 90 -23.93 -20.45 23.03
N ARG A 91 -24.87 -21.18 23.63
CA ARG A 91 -24.80 -22.64 23.78
C ARG A 91 -24.83 -23.41 22.46
N SER A 92 -25.20 -22.76 21.38
CA SER A 92 -25.24 -23.36 20.05
C SER A 92 -23.97 -23.07 19.23
N LEU A 93 -22.96 -22.41 19.81
CA LEU A 93 -21.67 -22.11 19.20
C LEU A 93 -20.64 -23.20 19.58
N ALA A 94 -20.03 -23.85 18.57
CA ALA A 94 -18.88 -24.72 18.74
C ALA A 94 -17.57 -23.91 18.71
N PHE A 95 -17.45 -22.98 17.74
CA PHE A 95 -16.26 -22.17 17.55
C PHE A 95 -16.60 -20.88 16.78
N GLY A 96 -15.93 -19.78 17.12
CA GLY A 96 -15.99 -18.51 16.41
C GLY A 96 -14.62 -18.14 15.84
N PHE A 97 -14.58 -17.72 14.58
CA PHE A 97 -13.38 -17.27 13.90
C PHE A 97 -13.67 -15.95 13.18
N LEU A 98 -12.85 -14.92 13.48
CA LEU A 98 -12.99 -13.60 12.90
C LEU A 98 -11.67 -13.20 12.26
N THR A 99 -11.73 -12.63 11.05
CA THR A 99 -10.58 -12.00 10.38
C THR A 99 -10.85 -10.52 10.15
N GLY A 100 -9.81 -9.72 10.10
CA GLY A 100 -9.88 -8.29 9.80
C GLY A 100 -8.49 -7.67 9.78
N ILE A 101 -8.38 -6.47 9.25
CA ILE A 101 -7.14 -5.71 9.17
C ILE A 101 -6.82 -5.07 10.52
N LEU A 102 -7.81 -4.42 11.15
CA LEU A 102 -7.62 -3.71 12.39
C LEU A 102 -8.11 -4.50 13.60
N ARG A 103 -7.31 -4.47 14.65
CA ARG A 103 -7.75 -4.92 15.95
C ARG A 103 -8.59 -3.84 16.63
N VAL A 104 -9.87 -3.79 16.34
CA VAL A 104 -10.81 -2.83 16.93
C VAL A 104 -11.08 -3.08 18.42
N ALA A 105 -10.11 -3.65 19.14
CA ALA A 105 -10.22 -4.03 20.54
C ALA A 105 -10.32 -2.83 21.49
N LYS A 106 -9.68 -1.72 21.18
CA LYS A 106 -9.77 -0.48 21.98
C LYS A 106 -11.15 0.17 21.93
N GLU A 107 -11.92 -0.10 20.88
CA GLU A 107 -13.27 0.43 20.68
C GLU A 107 -14.35 -0.32 21.47
N SER A 108 -13.96 -1.11 22.46
CA SER A 108 -14.90 -1.89 23.29
C SER A 108 -15.81 -2.87 22.53
N ILE A 109 -15.60 -3.10 21.23
CA ILE A 109 -16.38 -4.06 20.42
C ILE A 109 -16.29 -5.45 21.02
N PHE A 110 -15.11 -5.82 21.50
CA PHE A 110 -14.86 -7.09 22.16
C PHE A 110 -14.88 -7.02 23.69
N SER A 111 -15.23 -5.86 24.29
CA SER A 111 -15.27 -5.71 25.74
C SER A 111 -16.23 -6.68 26.45
N GLY A 112 -17.17 -7.22 25.69
CA GLY A 112 -18.07 -8.28 26.16
C GLY A 112 -17.54 -9.71 26.00
N LEU A 113 -16.44 -9.94 25.27
CA LEU A 113 -15.91 -11.29 24.95
C LEU A 113 -14.69 -11.58 25.82
N ASN A 114 -14.83 -12.41 26.84
CA ASN A 114 -13.77 -12.70 27.81
C ASN A 114 -12.80 -13.82 27.35
N ASN A 115 -13.13 -14.53 26.26
CA ASN A 115 -12.41 -15.72 25.78
C ASN A 115 -11.84 -15.54 24.36
N LEU A 116 -11.70 -14.31 23.90
CA LEU A 116 -11.13 -14.01 22.61
C LEU A 116 -9.61 -14.18 22.62
N VAL A 117 -9.08 -15.00 21.71
CA VAL A 117 -7.65 -15.13 21.45
C VAL A 117 -7.35 -14.35 20.17
N VAL A 118 -6.50 -13.35 20.28
CA VAL A 118 -6.11 -12.52 19.15
C VAL A 118 -4.72 -12.93 18.68
N ASN A 119 -4.55 -13.09 17.37
CA ASN A 119 -3.27 -13.28 16.72
C ASN A 119 -3.12 -12.18 15.66
N SER A 120 -1.98 -11.53 15.65
CA SER A 120 -1.63 -10.44 14.73
C SER A 120 -0.53 -10.87 13.76
N VAL A 121 -0.17 -10.02 12.84
CA VAL A 121 0.97 -10.22 11.93
C VAL A 121 2.32 -10.30 12.68
N LEU A 122 2.38 -9.90 13.96
CA LEU A 122 3.58 -10.02 14.80
C LEU A 122 3.72 -11.41 15.46
N ASP A 123 2.65 -12.18 15.50
CA ASP A 123 2.61 -13.47 16.19
C ASP A 123 3.12 -14.59 15.29
N LYS A 124 3.81 -15.57 15.90
CA LYS A 124 4.29 -16.76 15.19
C LYS A 124 3.19 -17.78 14.92
N LYS A 125 2.12 -17.75 15.71
CA LYS A 125 0.99 -18.66 15.54
C LYS A 125 0.22 -18.28 14.29
N TYR A 126 0.00 -19.25 13.40
CA TYR A 126 -0.69 -19.08 12.10
C TYR A 126 0.06 -18.23 11.07
N ASN A 127 1.35 -17.95 11.25
CA ASN A 127 2.16 -17.09 10.38
C ASN A 127 2.34 -17.59 8.93
N THR A 128 2.02 -18.86 8.63
CA THR A 128 2.09 -19.44 7.28
C THR A 128 0.73 -19.78 6.67
N TYR A 129 -0.38 -19.36 7.32
CA TYR A 129 -1.73 -19.72 6.88
C TYR A 129 -2.40 -18.62 6.03
N PHE A 130 -1.92 -17.40 6.09
CA PHE A 130 -2.54 -16.24 5.43
C PHE A 130 -1.59 -15.63 4.39
N GLY A 131 -1.20 -16.43 3.41
CA GLY A 131 -0.30 -16.08 2.35
C GLY A 131 0.40 -17.31 1.79
N PHE A 132 1.23 -17.14 0.75
CA PHE A 132 2.02 -18.23 0.22
C PHE A 132 3.44 -18.19 0.77
N THR A 133 3.94 -19.35 1.18
CA THR A 133 5.34 -19.54 1.55
C THR A 133 6.21 -19.64 0.29
N ALA A 134 7.52 -19.43 0.44
CA ALA A 134 8.48 -19.56 -0.67
C ALA A 134 8.43 -20.97 -1.31
N ASP A 135 8.23 -22.04 -0.52
CA ASP A 135 8.11 -23.41 -1.03
C ASP A 135 6.84 -23.62 -1.86
N GLU A 136 5.72 -23.00 -1.47
CA GLU A 136 4.47 -23.06 -2.23
C GLU A 136 4.60 -22.31 -3.55
N VAL A 137 5.18 -21.12 -3.53
CA VAL A 137 5.45 -20.33 -4.74
C VAL A 137 6.42 -21.07 -5.68
N ALA A 138 7.46 -21.72 -5.16
CA ALA A 138 8.37 -22.51 -5.95
C ALA A 138 7.66 -23.72 -6.65
N LYS A 139 6.74 -24.39 -5.94
CA LYS A 139 5.91 -25.46 -6.52
C LYS A 139 4.98 -24.94 -7.62
N MET A 140 4.36 -23.76 -7.39
CA MET A 140 3.53 -23.12 -8.41
C MET A 140 4.36 -22.73 -9.63
N ALA A 141 5.54 -22.12 -9.43
CA ALA A 141 6.45 -21.75 -10.52
C ALA A 141 6.89 -22.99 -11.35
N ALA A 142 7.18 -24.10 -10.69
CA ALA A 142 7.50 -25.35 -11.37
C ALA A 142 6.31 -25.88 -12.19
N TYR A 143 5.11 -25.83 -11.64
CA TYR A 143 3.89 -26.25 -12.34
C TYR A 143 3.61 -25.43 -13.60
N TYR A 144 3.83 -24.11 -13.55
CA TYR A 144 3.63 -23.20 -14.70
C TYR A 144 4.86 -23.10 -15.61
N GLY A 145 5.94 -23.84 -15.35
CA GLY A 145 7.16 -23.81 -16.16
C GLY A 145 7.97 -22.51 -16.05
N ALA A 146 7.86 -21.82 -14.91
CA ALA A 146 8.48 -20.52 -14.63
C ALA A 146 9.49 -20.58 -13.46
N SER A 147 10.18 -21.72 -13.28
CA SER A 147 11.16 -21.90 -12.20
C SER A 147 12.36 -20.94 -12.29
N ASP A 148 12.69 -20.47 -13.48
CA ASP A 148 13.71 -19.45 -13.74
C ASP A 148 13.30 -18.06 -13.30
N LYS A 149 12.03 -17.82 -13.03
CA LYS A 149 11.45 -16.50 -12.63
C LYS A 149 11.25 -16.34 -11.12
N LEU A 150 11.78 -17.22 -10.28
CA LEU A 150 11.61 -17.15 -8.83
C LEU A 150 12.19 -15.87 -8.21
N ASN A 151 13.27 -15.32 -8.75
CA ASN A 151 13.82 -14.04 -8.29
C ASN A 151 12.88 -12.87 -8.63
N GLU A 152 12.27 -12.89 -9.82
CA GLU A 152 11.27 -11.88 -10.21
C GLU A 152 10.05 -11.93 -9.29
N LEU A 153 9.52 -13.12 -9.01
CA LEU A 153 8.40 -13.33 -8.09
C LEU A 153 8.72 -12.81 -6.67
N ARG A 154 9.95 -13.09 -6.19
CA ARG A 154 10.42 -12.59 -4.90
C ARG A 154 10.45 -11.06 -4.87
N ASP A 155 11.09 -10.43 -5.84
CA ASP A 155 11.23 -8.99 -5.93
C ASP A 155 9.88 -8.27 -5.95
N TRP A 156 8.91 -8.87 -6.63
CA TRP A 156 7.61 -8.25 -6.84
C TRP A 156 6.59 -8.49 -5.74
N TYR A 157 6.53 -9.70 -5.15
CA TYR A 157 5.38 -10.13 -4.35
C TYR A 157 5.72 -10.72 -2.98
N ASP A 158 7.00 -10.92 -2.68
CA ASP A 158 7.49 -11.36 -1.38
C ASP A 158 7.66 -10.17 -0.42
N GLY A 159 8.11 -10.49 0.79
CA GLY A 159 8.58 -9.49 1.75
C GLY A 159 7.57 -9.09 2.80
N TYR A 160 6.38 -9.68 2.82
CA TYR A 160 5.52 -9.62 3.99
C TYR A 160 6.08 -10.53 5.08
N ARG A 161 6.14 -10.03 6.31
CA ARG A 161 6.69 -10.79 7.42
C ARG A 161 5.63 -10.99 8.49
N PHE A 162 5.19 -12.24 8.65
CA PHE A 162 4.26 -12.64 9.71
C PHE A 162 5.03 -13.44 10.77
N GLY A 163 5.19 -12.84 11.97
CA GLY A 163 6.07 -13.39 13.00
C GLY A 163 7.51 -13.58 12.50
N ASP A 164 7.92 -14.81 12.26
CA ASP A 164 9.22 -15.18 11.72
C ASP A 164 9.18 -15.76 10.29
N ALA A 165 8.01 -15.85 9.66
CA ALA A 165 7.83 -16.34 8.30
C ALA A 165 7.81 -15.19 7.28
N GLU A 166 8.47 -15.39 6.13
CA GLU A 166 8.33 -14.56 4.94
C GLU A 166 7.18 -15.10 4.08
N ILE A 167 6.32 -14.19 3.62
CA ILE A 167 5.05 -14.53 2.99
C ILE A 167 4.88 -13.69 1.72
N TYR A 168 4.45 -14.35 0.65
CA TYR A 168 4.05 -13.73 -0.61
C TYR A 168 2.57 -13.34 -0.59
N ASN A 169 2.22 -12.26 -1.27
CA ASN A 169 0.83 -11.87 -1.48
C ASN A 169 0.12 -12.89 -2.40
N PRO A 170 -0.90 -13.62 -1.91
CA PRO A 170 -1.56 -14.67 -2.69
C PRO A 170 -2.25 -14.14 -3.95
N TRP A 171 -2.92 -12.99 -3.83
CA TRP A 171 -3.62 -12.37 -4.96
C TRP A 171 -2.66 -12.06 -6.10
N SER A 172 -1.56 -11.41 -5.79
CA SER A 172 -0.57 -11.00 -6.80
C SER A 172 0.13 -12.19 -7.44
N VAL A 173 0.49 -13.21 -6.65
CA VAL A 173 1.09 -14.45 -7.15
C VAL A 173 0.13 -15.22 -8.09
N ILE A 174 -1.14 -15.36 -7.72
CA ILE A 174 -2.14 -16.02 -8.55
C ILE A 174 -2.33 -15.26 -9.88
N ASN A 175 -2.46 -13.93 -9.81
CA ASN A 175 -2.62 -13.12 -11.01
C ASN A 175 -1.38 -13.13 -11.91
N TYR A 176 -0.17 -13.16 -11.35
CA TYR A 176 1.06 -13.32 -12.08
C TYR A 176 1.05 -14.57 -12.95
N PHE A 177 0.73 -15.74 -12.38
CA PHE A 177 0.64 -16.98 -13.14
C PHE A 177 -0.52 -16.97 -14.16
N SER A 178 -1.67 -16.42 -13.79
CA SER A 178 -2.84 -16.30 -14.67
C SER A 178 -2.58 -15.39 -15.87
N ALA A 179 -1.72 -14.39 -15.73
CA ALA A 179 -1.32 -13.46 -16.78
C ALA A 179 -0.12 -13.94 -17.62
N GLY A 180 0.21 -15.23 -17.59
CA GLY A 180 1.33 -15.78 -18.36
C GLY A 180 2.70 -15.45 -17.79
N CYS A 181 2.82 -15.32 -16.48
CA CYS A 181 4.04 -15.01 -15.75
C CYS A 181 4.60 -13.62 -16.10
N GLU A 182 3.73 -12.64 -16.17
CA GLU A 182 4.09 -11.24 -16.38
C GLU A 182 4.01 -10.47 -15.05
N ALA A 183 5.14 -9.86 -14.64
CA ALA A 183 5.19 -9.11 -13.40
C ALA A 183 4.52 -7.73 -13.55
N ARG A 184 3.49 -7.48 -12.74
CA ARG A 184 2.70 -6.24 -12.71
C ARG A 184 2.23 -5.94 -11.28
N PRO A 185 1.86 -4.69 -10.96
CA PRO A 185 1.27 -4.36 -9.66
C PRO A 185 -0.23 -4.76 -9.64
N TYR A 186 -0.52 -6.03 -9.42
CA TYR A 186 -1.88 -6.57 -9.43
C TYR A 186 -2.75 -6.09 -8.26
N TRP A 187 -2.14 -5.81 -7.12
CA TRP A 187 -2.85 -5.34 -5.93
C TRP A 187 -3.38 -3.90 -6.06
N LEU A 188 -2.74 -3.07 -6.89
CA LEU A 188 -3.20 -1.72 -7.23
C LEU A 188 -4.65 -1.64 -7.71
N SER A 189 -5.18 -2.71 -8.29
CA SER A 189 -6.51 -2.73 -8.91
C SER A 189 -7.61 -3.26 -7.99
N THR A 190 -7.27 -3.72 -6.78
CA THR A 190 -8.20 -4.45 -5.91
C THR A 190 -8.46 -3.78 -4.58
N SER A 191 -7.51 -3.02 -4.05
CA SER A 191 -7.68 -2.34 -2.77
C SER A 191 -8.24 -0.95 -2.98
N ASN A 192 -9.20 -0.58 -2.13
CA ASN A 192 -9.60 0.80 -1.96
C ASN A 192 -8.44 1.50 -1.24
N ASN A 193 -7.58 2.20 -2.01
CA ASN A 193 -6.39 2.88 -1.48
C ASN A 193 -6.76 4.14 -0.66
N ASP A 194 -8.03 4.35 -0.34
CA ASP A 194 -8.53 5.48 0.46
C ASP A 194 -7.77 5.63 1.78
N VAL A 195 -7.27 4.53 2.31
CA VAL A 195 -6.47 4.46 3.53
C VAL A 195 -5.14 5.23 3.41
N ILE A 196 -4.38 5.04 2.32
CA ILE A 196 -3.13 5.77 2.13
C ILE A 196 -3.44 7.24 1.87
N SER A 197 -4.47 7.53 1.09
CA SER A 197 -4.92 8.89 0.84
C SER A 197 -5.28 9.60 2.14
N GLU A 198 -6.02 8.96 3.04
CA GLU A 198 -6.36 9.50 4.36
C GLU A 198 -5.11 9.76 5.24
N VAL A 199 -4.14 8.83 5.20
CA VAL A 199 -2.86 9.01 5.89
C VAL A 199 -2.09 10.20 5.32
N LEU A 200 -2.08 10.36 4.00
CA LEU A 200 -1.36 11.44 3.33
C LEU A 200 -2.02 12.81 3.55
N GLU A 201 -3.34 12.86 3.64
CA GLU A 201 -4.08 14.10 3.96
C GLU A 201 -3.72 14.65 5.35
N GLN A 202 -3.30 13.77 6.25
CA GLN A 202 -2.95 14.11 7.63
C GLN A 202 -1.44 14.20 7.86
N ALA A 203 -0.63 13.86 6.82
CA ALA A 203 0.82 13.82 6.93
C ALA A 203 1.41 15.23 7.06
N ASP A 204 2.16 15.43 8.12
CA ASP A 204 3.02 16.59 8.26
C ASP A 204 4.31 16.46 7.44
N LYS A 205 5.17 17.48 7.47
CA LYS A 205 6.43 17.50 6.73
C LYS A 205 7.37 16.36 7.11
N ASP A 206 7.36 15.93 8.36
CA ASP A 206 8.26 14.88 8.85
C ASP A 206 7.78 13.52 8.36
N ILE A 207 6.48 13.27 8.34
CA ILE A 207 5.87 12.05 7.76
C ILE A 207 6.17 11.98 6.27
N TYR A 208 6.01 13.07 5.52
CA TYR A 208 6.37 13.10 4.10
C TYR A 208 7.84 12.76 3.85
N THR A 209 8.74 13.30 4.66
CA THR A 209 10.18 13.00 4.56
C THR A 209 10.43 11.51 4.81
N GLN A 210 9.81 10.94 5.83
CA GLN A 210 9.96 9.53 6.18
C GLN A 210 9.34 8.60 5.12
N LEU A 211 8.18 8.95 4.54
CA LEU A 211 7.59 8.20 3.42
C LEU A 211 8.49 8.23 2.18
N THR A 212 9.13 9.37 1.93
CA THR A 212 10.14 9.48 0.86
C THR A 212 11.38 8.62 1.14
N ASP A 213 11.85 8.57 2.39
CA ASP A 213 12.95 7.69 2.80
C ASP A 213 12.61 6.21 2.58
N LEU A 214 11.36 5.80 2.86
CA LEU A 214 10.87 4.44 2.56
C LEU A 214 10.93 4.14 1.05
N LEU A 215 10.52 5.09 0.19
CA LEU A 215 10.61 4.95 -1.26
C LEU A 215 12.05 4.83 -1.77
N GLN A 216 13.01 5.42 -1.07
CA GLN A 216 14.44 5.29 -1.33
C GLN A 216 15.05 3.98 -0.80
N GLY A 217 14.22 3.06 -0.28
CA GLY A 217 14.67 1.78 0.29
C GLY A 217 15.31 1.90 1.67
N LYS A 218 15.18 3.05 2.33
CA LYS A 218 15.60 3.24 3.73
C LYS A 218 14.57 2.65 4.68
N THR A 219 14.93 2.55 5.95
CA THR A 219 14.02 2.13 7.03
C THR A 219 13.63 3.31 7.90
N VAL A 220 12.41 3.29 8.40
CA VAL A 220 11.90 4.25 9.39
C VAL A 220 11.76 3.55 10.74
N ALA A 221 12.32 4.14 11.79
CA ALA A 221 12.16 3.66 13.16
C ALA A 221 10.89 4.24 13.77
N THR A 222 9.99 3.39 14.24
CA THR A 222 8.70 3.81 14.82
C THR A 222 8.21 2.85 15.88
N TYR A 223 7.39 3.34 16.79
CA TYR A 223 6.66 2.47 17.71
C TYR A 223 5.45 1.89 17.00
N VAL A 224 5.24 0.57 17.17
CA VAL A 224 4.11 -0.14 16.56
C VAL A 224 3.10 -0.54 17.63
N ASP A 225 1.86 -0.12 17.46
CA ASP A 225 0.69 -0.55 18.22
C ASP A 225 -0.26 -1.32 17.30
N THR A 226 -0.33 -2.63 17.44
CA THR A 226 -1.26 -3.48 16.65
C THR A 226 -2.72 -3.30 17.04
N SER A 227 -3.02 -2.46 18.03
CA SER A 227 -4.39 -2.13 18.46
C SER A 227 -4.80 -0.72 18.01
N VAL A 228 -4.14 -0.18 16.97
CA VAL A 228 -4.48 1.13 16.42
C VAL A 228 -5.92 1.15 15.88
N ILE A 229 -6.59 2.28 16.04
CA ILE A 229 -7.98 2.50 15.59
C ILE A 229 -8.07 3.76 14.72
N TYR A 230 -9.07 3.84 13.84
CA TYR A 230 -9.24 4.97 12.91
C TYR A 230 -9.18 6.36 13.56
N PRO A 231 -9.89 6.65 14.67
CA PRO A 231 -9.83 7.96 15.30
C PRO A 231 -8.44 8.36 15.85
N GLN A 232 -7.52 7.41 16.04
CA GLN A 232 -6.17 7.68 16.53
C GLN A 232 -5.21 8.09 15.41
N LEU A 233 -5.55 7.83 14.14
CA LEU A 233 -4.71 8.22 13.00
C LEU A 233 -4.49 9.72 12.95
N GLN A 234 -5.48 10.51 13.37
CA GLN A 234 -5.43 11.98 13.35
C GLN A 234 -4.50 12.59 14.40
N ASN A 235 -4.15 11.85 15.46
CA ASN A 235 -3.55 12.45 16.66
C ASN A 235 -2.13 11.95 16.96
N ASN A 236 -1.63 10.92 16.26
CA ASN A 236 -0.34 10.33 16.60
C ASN A 236 0.38 9.76 15.34
N PRO A 237 1.55 10.30 14.96
CA PRO A 237 2.33 9.80 13.82
C PRO A 237 2.64 8.30 13.88
N SER A 238 2.92 7.72 15.05
CA SER A 238 3.19 6.28 15.19
C SER A 238 1.97 5.42 14.86
N SER A 239 0.76 5.95 15.00
CA SER A 239 -0.49 5.28 14.60
C SER A 239 -0.57 5.09 13.08
N ILE A 240 -0.05 6.03 12.30
CA ILE A 240 0.04 5.96 10.84
C ILE A 240 0.89 4.76 10.42
N TYR A 241 2.10 4.63 10.98
CA TYR A 241 2.99 3.51 10.65
C TYR A 241 2.45 2.17 11.14
N SER A 242 1.82 2.15 12.30
CA SER A 242 1.14 0.96 12.81
C SER A 242 0.03 0.51 11.87
N PHE A 243 -0.77 1.44 11.37
CA PHE A 243 -1.83 1.19 10.44
C PHE A 243 -1.31 0.70 9.08
N LEU A 244 -0.32 1.38 8.50
CA LEU A 244 0.34 0.96 7.25
C LEU A 244 0.99 -0.43 7.36
N LEU A 245 1.49 -0.78 8.56
CA LEU A 245 2.06 -2.11 8.79
C LEU A 245 0.98 -3.20 8.83
N VAL A 246 -0.09 -3.02 9.60
CA VAL A 246 -1.13 -4.06 9.74
C VAL A 246 -1.97 -4.21 8.46
N SER A 247 -2.07 -3.15 7.65
CA SER A 247 -2.74 -3.19 6.35
C SER A 247 -1.83 -3.70 5.21
N GLY A 248 -0.57 -4.07 5.50
CA GLY A 248 0.34 -4.69 4.53
C GLY A 248 1.10 -3.71 3.63
N TYR A 249 1.04 -2.42 3.91
CA TYR A 249 1.83 -1.42 3.16
C TYR A 249 3.27 -1.28 3.65
N LEU A 250 3.58 -1.81 4.84
CA LEU A 250 4.93 -1.85 5.39
C LEU A 250 5.25 -3.27 5.87
N LYS A 251 6.55 -3.55 5.99
CA LYS A 251 7.08 -4.75 6.66
C LYS A 251 7.99 -4.36 7.81
N ILE A 252 8.16 -5.26 8.77
CA ILE A 252 9.15 -5.14 9.83
C ILE A 252 10.47 -5.73 9.34
N VAL A 253 11.52 -4.91 9.35
CA VAL A 253 12.91 -5.35 9.10
C VAL A 253 13.54 -5.82 10.41
N LYS A 254 13.34 -5.04 11.49
CA LYS A 254 13.85 -5.33 12.83
C LYS A 254 12.83 -4.87 13.86
N ALA A 255 12.63 -5.66 14.90
CA ALA A 255 11.80 -5.28 16.05
C ALA A 255 12.59 -5.46 17.35
N GLU A 256 12.45 -4.50 18.25
CA GLU A 256 13.00 -4.52 19.59
C GLU A 256 11.87 -4.23 20.58
N THR A 257 11.76 -5.03 21.63
CA THR A 257 10.80 -4.76 22.70
C THR A 257 11.42 -3.78 23.68
N SER A 258 10.78 -2.64 23.91
CA SER A 258 11.22 -1.67 24.91
C SER A 258 11.01 -2.21 26.33
N ILE A 259 11.63 -1.55 27.32
CA ILE A 259 11.45 -1.89 28.73
C ILE A 259 9.98 -1.68 29.18
N SER A 260 9.25 -0.77 28.52
CA SER A 260 7.83 -0.51 28.75
C SER A 260 6.91 -1.56 28.11
N GLY A 261 7.45 -2.46 27.27
CA GLY A 261 6.67 -3.46 26.53
C GLY A 261 6.21 -3.01 25.15
N ASP A 262 6.55 -1.78 24.73
CA ASP A 262 6.25 -1.29 23.40
C ASP A 262 7.20 -1.88 22.35
N TYR A 263 6.72 -2.10 21.14
CA TYR A 263 7.52 -2.57 20.02
C TYR A 263 8.12 -1.40 19.24
N LEU A 264 9.45 -1.18 19.41
CA LEU A 264 10.19 -0.30 18.51
C LEU A 264 10.57 -1.10 17.25
N CYS A 265 10.01 -0.72 16.12
CA CYS A 265 10.23 -1.41 14.85
C CYS A 265 10.94 -0.52 13.85
N HIS A 266 11.83 -1.12 13.07
CA HIS A 266 12.33 -0.55 11.82
C HIS A 266 11.47 -1.09 10.68
N VAL A 267 10.72 -0.22 10.03
CA VAL A 267 9.81 -0.58 8.96
C VAL A 267 10.36 -0.18 7.60
N ALA A 268 9.99 -0.92 6.56
CA ALA A 268 10.35 -0.67 5.16
C ALA A 268 9.19 -1.06 4.24
N LEU A 269 9.27 -0.68 2.97
CA LEU A 269 8.35 -1.20 1.95
C LEU A 269 8.61 -2.70 1.75
N PRO A 270 7.56 -3.53 1.64
CA PRO A 270 7.72 -4.98 1.55
C PRO A 270 8.38 -5.41 0.22
N ASN A 271 7.94 -4.86 -0.89
CA ASN A 271 8.33 -5.31 -2.22
C ASN A 271 8.12 -4.24 -3.31
N ARG A 272 8.40 -4.62 -4.54
CA ARG A 272 8.31 -3.75 -5.71
C ARG A 272 6.86 -3.34 -6.01
N GLU A 273 5.90 -4.23 -5.85
CA GLU A 273 4.47 -3.93 -6.06
C GLU A 273 4.00 -2.79 -5.16
N ILE A 274 4.31 -2.86 -3.87
CA ILE A 274 3.92 -1.83 -2.89
C ILE A 274 4.65 -0.51 -3.14
N THR A 275 5.89 -0.55 -3.64
CA THR A 275 6.59 0.67 -4.07
C THR A 275 5.79 1.41 -5.16
N TYR A 276 5.17 0.69 -6.10
CA TYR A 276 4.28 1.32 -7.10
C TYR A 276 3.02 1.90 -6.49
N VAL A 277 2.42 1.21 -5.51
CA VAL A 277 1.24 1.73 -4.79
C VAL A 277 1.58 3.05 -4.11
N TYR A 278 2.66 3.08 -3.34
CA TYR A 278 3.11 4.28 -2.66
C TYR A 278 3.40 5.43 -3.63
N ASN A 279 4.12 5.14 -4.71
CA ASN A 279 4.40 6.14 -5.73
C ASN A 279 3.10 6.73 -6.28
N LYS A 280 2.14 5.90 -6.65
CA LYS A 280 0.87 6.35 -7.23
C LYS A 280 0.06 7.18 -6.22
N GLU A 281 -0.04 6.76 -4.97
CA GLU A 281 -0.87 7.44 -3.96
C GLU A 281 -0.22 8.74 -3.45
N ILE A 282 1.07 8.72 -3.12
CA ILE A 282 1.82 9.94 -2.75
C ILE A 282 1.72 10.98 -3.86
N LEU A 283 1.68 10.52 -5.11
CA LEU A 283 1.62 11.38 -6.27
C LEU A 283 0.22 11.83 -6.62
N SER A 284 -0.81 11.01 -6.37
CA SER A 284 -2.19 11.46 -6.52
C SER A 284 -2.46 12.63 -5.58
N HIS A 285 -1.87 12.61 -4.40
CA HIS A 285 -1.96 13.71 -3.44
C HIS A 285 -1.22 14.97 -3.92
N LEU A 286 -0.03 14.81 -4.52
CA LEU A 286 0.65 15.91 -5.20
C LEU A 286 -0.10 16.38 -6.45
N ASN A 287 -0.87 15.51 -7.13
CA ASN A 287 -1.68 15.82 -8.32
C ASN A 287 -2.84 16.76 -8.06
N VAL A 288 -3.41 16.79 -6.88
CA VAL A 288 -4.41 17.82 -6.49
C VAL A 288 -3.83 19.22 -6.67
N MET A 289 -2.49 19.33 -6.68
CA MET A 289 -1.76 20.59 -6.88
C MET A 289 -1.26 20.80 -8.32
N MET A 290 -1.31 19.80 -9.23
CA MET A 290 -0.75 19.91 -10.58
C MET A 290 -1.80 19.82 -11.68
N PRO A 291 -1.85 20.78 -12.62
CA PRO A 291 -2.72 20.68 -13.78
C PRO A 291 -2.34 19.44 -14.63
N GLN A 292 -3.33 18.67 -15.06
CA GLN A 292 -3.13 17.49 -15.90
C GLN A 292 -2.38 17.81 -17.21
N THR A 293 -2.50 19.03 -17.71
CA THR A 293 -1.77 19.55 -18.87
C THR A 293 -0.25 19.59 -18.65
N THR A 294 0.19 19.86 -17.42
CA THR A 294 1.61 19.88 -17.05
C THR A 294 2.20 18.46 -17.04
N VAL A 295 1.45 17.49 -16.49
CA VAL A 295 1.85 16.07 -16.52
C VAL A 295 2.02 15.56 -17.94
N VAL A 296 1.08 15.88 -18.83
CA VAL A 296 1.16 15.52 -20.25
C VAL A 296 2.38 16.18 -20.91
N ALA A 297 2.65 17.46 -20.62
CA ALA A 297 3.79 18.17 -21.19
C ALA A 297 5.14 17.58 -20.74
N ILE A 298 5.25 17.15 -19.46
CA ILE A 298 6.43 16.45 -18.94
C ILE A 298 6.59 15.10 -19.62
N GLN A 299 5.50 14.34 -19.75
CA GLN A 299 5.52 13.07 -20.45
C GLN A 299 6.00 13.20 -21.89
N GLU A 300 5.46 14.16 -22.64
CA GLU A 300 5.89 14.44 -24.00
C GLU A 300 7.37 14.80 -24.06
N ALA A 301 7.85 15.68 -23.17
CA ALA A 301 9.25 16.08 -23.13
C ALA A 301 10.18 14.89 -22.87
N LEU A 302 9.86 14.05 -21.88
CA LEU A 302 10.64 12.85 -21.54
C LEU A 302 10.73 11.84 -22.70
N TYR A 303 9.62 11.62 -23.42
CA TYR A 303 9.61 10.63 -24.50
C TYR A 303 10.02 11.18 -25.86
N SER A 304 10.12 12.51 -26.03
CA SER A 304 10.69 13.14 -27.21
C SER A 304 12.19 13.41 -27.13
N GLY A 305 12.77 13.35 -25.92
CA GLY A 305 14.16 13.75 -25.68
C GLY A 305 14.35 15.26 -25.68
N ASP A 306 13.29 16.02 -25.40
CA ASP A 306 13.33 17.49 -25.36
C ASP A 306 13.72 17.97 -23.97
N GLU A 307 15.05 18.08 -23.74
CA GLU A 307 15.62 18.52 -22.48
C GLU A 307 15.19 19.93 -22.07
N SER A 308 15.09 20.83 -23.04
CA SER A 308 14.69 22.23 -22.81
C SER A 308 13.24 22.32 -22.34
N LYS A 309 12.33 21.58 -22.97
CA LYS A 309 10.92 21.52 -22.58
C LYS A 309 10.77 20.86 -21.19
N LEU A 310 11.50 19.78 -20.92
CA LEU A 310 11.50 19.12 -19.61
C LEU A 310 11.97 20.08 -18.52
N GLN A 311 13.08 20.76 -18.74
CA GLN A 311 13.63 21.75 -17.82
C GLN A 311 12.63 22.87 -17.54
N GLN A 312 12.00 23.42 -18.56
CA GLN A 312 11.00 24.49 -18.43
C GLN A 312 9.80 24.04 -17.60
N GLN A 313 9.28 22.83 -17.81
CA GLN A 313 8.14 22.31 -17.05
C GLN A 313 8.49 22.11 -15.58
N ILE A 314 9.63 21.48 -15.29
CA ILE A 314 10.12 21.29 -13.93
C ILE A 314 10.36 22.63 -13.24
N GLN A 315 11.01 23.58 -13.92
CA GLN A 315 11.28 24.93 -13.43
C GLN A 315 9.99 25.67 -13.05
N THR A 316 8.97 25.57 -13.89
CA THR A 316 7.66 26.18 -13.66
C THR A 316 7.01 25.62 -12.41
N LEU A 317 7.02 24.30 -12.24
CA LEU A 317 6.48 23.64 -11.06
C LEU A 317 7.21 24.04 -9.79
N LEU A 318 8.55 24.04 -9.80
CA LEU A 318 9.35 24.46 -8.66
C LEU A 318 9.07 25.93 -8.27
N THR A 319 8.81 26.78 -9.25
CA THR A 319 8.51 28.19 -9.00
C THR A 319 7.11 28.40 -8.41
N GLN A 320 6.13 27.62 -8.85
CA GLN A 320 4.74 27.69 -8.41
C GLN A 320 4.49 27.01 -7.05
N SER A 321 5.26 25.97 -6.72
CA SER A 321 5.11 25.21 -5.50
C SER A 321 6.02 25.76 -4.39
N VAL A 322 5.45 26.45 -3.44
CA VAL A 322 5.86 26.77 -2.06
C VAL A 322 7.27 27.31 -1.75
N SER A 323 7.30 28.26 -0.82
CA SER A 323 8.45 28.99 -0.24
C SER A 323 9.47 28.17 0.55
N SER A 324 9.32 26.87 0.72
CA SER A 324 10.19 26.01 1.53
C SER A 324 11.35 25.32 0.76
N PHE A 325 11.51 25.57 -0.52
CA PHE A 325 12.54 24.94 -1.35
C PHE A 325 13.97 25.41 -1.07
N ASP A 326 14.17 26.56 -0.47
CA ASP A 326 15.49 27.10 -0.15
C ASP A 326 16.30 26.23 0.83
N THR A 327 15.64 25.29 1.50
CA THR A 327 16.26 24.34 2.44
C THR A 327 16.21 22.89 1.97
N ALA A 328 15.67 22.60 0.78
CA ALA A 328 15.49 21.25 0.29
C ALA A 328 16.83 20.59 -0.03
N GLY A 329 17.05 19.39 0.50
CA GLY A 329 18.18 18.53 0.15
C GLY A 329 17.87 17.66 -1.07
N GLU A 330 18.85 16.89 -1.54
CA GLU A 330 18.73 15.97 -2.68
C GLU A 330 17.53 15.02 -2.56
N ASN A 331 17.24 14.56 -1.36
CA ASN A 331 16.09 13.68 -1.07
C ASN A 331 14.74 14.29 -1.46
N PHE A 332 14.59 15.61 -1.31
CA PHE A 332 13.38 16.32 -1.72
C PHE A 332 13.19 16.27 -3.24
N TYR A 333 14.25 16.62 -3.99
CA TYR A 333 14.17 16.63 -5.46
C TYR A 333 13.99 15.23 -6.02
N HIS A 334 14.61 14.22 -5.38
CA HIS A 334 14.40 12.84 -5.73
C HIS A 334 12.91 12.43 -5.57
N GLY A 335 12.30 12.68 -4.43
CA GLY A 335 10.88 12.43 -4.21
C GLY A 335 9.99 13.20 -5.19
N PHE A 336 10.31 14.47 -5.46
CA PHE A 336 9.58 15.33 -6.38
C PHE A 336 9.64 14.79 -7.82
N VAL A 337 10.83 14.46 -8.36
CA VAL A 337 10.97 13.93 -9.72
C VAL A 337 10.40 12.52 -9.85
N LEU A 338 10.65 11.66 -8.87
CA LEU A 338 10.04 10.34 -8.82
C LEU A 338 8.52 10.47 -8.86
N GLY A 339 8.02 11.47 -8.13
CA GLY A 339 6.66 11.91 -8.13
C GLY A 339 6.11 12.19 -9.51
N LEU A 340 6.72 13.06 -10.21
CA LEU A 340 6.35 13.41 -11.59
C LEU A 340 6.38 12.19 -12.51
N CYS A 341 7.39 11.34 -12.36
CA CYS A 341 7.58 10.17 -13.21
C CYS A 341 6.50 9.09 -13.03
N ALA A 342 5.99 8.90 -11.82
CA ALA A 342 4.98 7.87 -11.59
C ALA A 342 3.57 8.29 -12.04
N LEU A 343 3.36 9.59 -12.33
CA LEU A 343 2.15 10.05 -13.04
C LEU A 343 2.10 9.61 -14.50
N LEU A 344 3.24 9.16 -15.05
CA LEU A 344 3.33 8.73 -16.44
C LEU A 344 2.68 7.35 -16.59
N GLY A 345 1.45 7.32 -17.05
CA GLY A 345 0.63 6.11 -17.15
C GLY A 345 1.19 4.99 -18.05
N ASN A 346 2.26 5.23 -18.82
CA ASN A 346 2.83 4.35 -19.83
C ASN A 346 4.16 3.66 -19.42
N ALA A 347 4.64 3.90 -18.20
CA ALA A 347 5.85 3.29 -17.66
C ALA A 347 5.68 2.87 -16.21
N TYR A 348 6.60 2.03 -15.76
CA TYR A 348 6.76 1.66 -14.35
C TYR A 348 7.96 2.42 -13.79
N ALA A 349 7.71 3.34 -12.86
CA ALA A 349 8.75 4.09 -12.18
C ALA A 349 9.34 3.27 -11.02
N THR A 350 10.65 3.18 -10.94
CA THR A 350 11.40 2.60 -9.82
C THR A 350 12.52 3.53 -9.40
N SER A 351 12.96 3.44 -8.15
CA SER A 351 14.07 4.26 -7.67
C SER A 351 15.04 3.49 -6.77
N ASN A 352 16.27 3.99 -6.68
CA ASN A 352 17.33 3.52 -5.80
C ASN A 352 17.61 2.00 -5.87
N ARG A 353 17.57 1.41 -7.06
CA ARG A 353 17.85 -0.02 -7.27
C ARG A 353 19.22 -0.24 -7.91
N GLU A 354 19.76 -1.40 -7.65
CA GLU A 354 21.02 -1.83 -8.25
C GLU A 354 20.82 -2.17 -9.73
N SER A 355 21.63 -1.58 -10.60
CA SER A 355 21.76 -1.91 -12.00
C SER A 355 23.16 -1.56 -12.48
N GLY A 356 23.80 -2.46 -13.24
CA GLY A 356 25.20 -2.31 -13.61
C GLY A 356 26.13 -2.25 -12.40
N ASP A 357 26.97 -1.23 -12.34
CA ASP A 357 28.01 -1.06 -11.31
C ASP A 357 27.57 -0.11 -10.17
N GLY A 358 26.26 0.04 -9.92
CA GLY A 358 25.76 0.91 -8.85
C GLY A 358 24.24 0.97 -8.73
N ARG A 359 23.75 2.03 -8.11
CA ARG A 359 22.32 2.30 -7.92
C ARG A 359 21.92 3.54 -8.70
N TYR A 360 20.90 3.42 -9.53
CA TYR A 360 20.29 4.56 -10.21
C TYR A 360 19.30 5.29 -9.30
N ASP A 361 19.09 6.58 -9.54
CA ASP A 361 18.09 7.34 -8.79
C ASP A 361 16.68 6.98 -9.24
N ILE A 362 16.35 7.12 -10.53
CA ILE A 362 15.01 6.83 -11.07
C ILE A 362 15.13 6.10 -12.40
N GLN A 363 14.32 5.05 -12.55
CA GLN A 363 14.18 4.29 -13.80
C GLN A 363 12.70 4.20 -14.17
N LEU A 364 12.39 4.41 -15.45
CA LEU A 364 11.06 4.22 -16.04
C LEU A 364 11.12 3.05 -17.02
N ALA A 365 10.67 1.89 -16.57
CA ALA A 365 10.55 0.72 -17.43
C ALA A 365 9.27 0.85 -18.29
N PRO A 366 9.35 0.74 -19.62
CA PRO A 366 8.20 0.92 -20.50
C PRO A 366 7.19 -0.23 -20.34
N LYS A 367 5.89 0.08 -20.35
CA LYS A 367 4.81 -0.92 -20.36
C LYS A 367 4.66 -1.63 -21.71
N THR A 368 5.15 -1.04 -22.79
CA THR A 368 5.12 -1.62 -24.12
C THR A 368 6.53 -1.68 -24.72
N PRO A 369 6.93 -2.76 -25.37
CA PRO A 369 8.29 -2.97 -25.90
C PRO A 369 8.72 -1.95 -26.97
N THR A 370 7.78 -1.19 -27.53
CA THR A 370 8.04 -0.18 -28.55
C THR A 370 8.44 1.19 -28.00
N MET A 371 8.21 1.41 -26.70
CA MET A 371 8.57 2.65 -26.03
C MET A 371 9.99 2.59 -25.46
N PRO A 372 10.71 3.72 -25.41
CA PRO A 372 12.00 3.75 -24.75
C PRO A 372 11.88 3.58 -23.23
N GLY A 373 12.87 2.95 -22.63
CA GLY A 373 13.11 3.08 -21.20
C GLY A 373 13.74 4.44 -20.90
N ILE A 374 13.59 4.92 -19.67
CA ILE A 374 14.18 6.20 -19.25
C ILE A 374 14.94 5.98 -17.95
N ILE A 375 16.13 6.57 -17.85
CA ILE A 375 16.92 6.63 -16.61
C ILE A 375 17.17 8.10 -16.30
N ILE A 376 16.95 8.46 -15.04
CA ILE A 376 17.16 9.82 -14.54
C ILE A 376 18.10 9.73 -13.35
N GLU A 377 19.19 10.45 -13.39
CA GLU A 377 20.11 10.65 -12.27
C GLU A 377 20.00 12.09 -11.80
N LEU A 378 19.94 12.27 -10.49
CA LEU A 378 19.70 13.56 -9.86
C LEU A 378 20.93 14.04 -9.11
N LYS A 379 21.16 15.33 -9.10
CA LYS A 379 22.15 15.99 -8.25
C LYS A 379 21.55 17.26 -7.68
N ALA A 380 21.85 17.57 -6.44
CA ALA A 380 21.41 18.80 -5.80
C ALA A 380 22.55 19.46 -5.04
N GLU A 381 22.80 20.71 -5.32
CA GLU A 381 23.79 21.51 -4.63
C GLU A 381 23.25 22.91 -4.36
N LYS A 382 23.58 23.49 -3.21
CA LYS A 382 23.07 24.81 -2.80
C LYS A 382 23.92 25.92 -3.43
N HIS A 383 23.25 27.01 -3.80
CA HIS A 383 23.88 28.25 -4.27
C HIS A 383 24.72 28.08 -5.56
N CYS A 384 24.32 27.19 -6.46
CA CYS A 384 24.95 27.07 -7.78
C CYS A 384 24.46 28.18 -8.71
N ASP A 385 25.38 28.72 -9.48
CA ASP A 385 25.07 29.49 -10.68
C ASP A 385 24.68 28.57 -11.87
N THR A 386 24.24 29.15 -12.97
CA THR A 386 23.79 28.40 -14.15
C THR A 386 24.91 27.52 -14.75
N GLU A 387 26.14 28.00 -14.79
CA GLU A 387 27.26 27.23 -15.35
C GLU A 387 27.60 26.02 -14.46
N GLN A 388 27.55 26.19 -13.14
CA GLN A 388 27.75 25.11 -12.17
C GLN A 388 26.64 24.07 -12.28
N LEU A 389 25.37 24.49 -12.41
CA LEU A 389 24.24 23.59 -12.59
C LEU A 389 24.34 22.78 -13.89
N GLN A 390 24.76 23.40 -14.99
CA GLN A 390 25.00 22.68 -16.25
C GLN A 390 26.09 21.63 -16.11
N LYS A 391 27.18 21.95 -15.44
CA LYS A 391 28.25 20.95 -15.15
C LYS A 391 27.73 19.82 -14.27
N LEU A 392 26.89 20.14 -13.29
CA LEU A 392 26.34 19.17 -12.36
C LEU A 392 25.34 18.22 -13.06
N SER A 393 24.48 18.72 -13.96
CA SER A 393 23.56 17.90 -14.76
C SER A 393 24.32 16.99 -15.72
N GLN A 394 25.43 17.47 -16.32
CA GLN A 394 26.29 16.65 -17.16
C GLN A 394 27.01 15.56 -16.33
N THR A 395 27.42 15.86 -15.10
CA THR A 395 28.02 14.89 -14.19
C THR A 395 27.01 13.79 -13.84
N ALA A 396 25.76 14.13 -13.57
CA ALA A 396 24.69 13.17 -13.36
C ALA A 396 24.50 12.27 -14.60
N LEU A 397 24.45 12.85 -15.79
CA LEU A 397 24.31 12.09 -17.03
C LEU A 397 25.49 11.13 -17.28
N ASN A 398 26.72 11.58 -17.03
CA ASN A 398 27.91 10.76 -17.18
C ASN A 398 27.92 9.58 -16.16
N GLN A 399 27.40 9.79 -14.96
CA GLN A 399 27.30 8.73 -13.95
C GLN A 399 26.42 7.56 -14.43
N ILE A 400 25.34 7.82 -15.18
CA ILE A 400 24.49 6.77 -15.76
C ILE A 400 25.31 5.87 -16.70
N GLU A 401 26.18 6.47 -17.52
CA GLU A 401 27.03 5.75 -18.47
C GLU A 401 28.12 4.97 -17.77
N ASP A 402 28.87 5.64 -16.88
CA ASP A 402 30.03 5.06 -16.19
C ASP A 402 29.59 3.86 -15.31
N LYS A 403 28.41 3.93 -14.72
CA LYS A 403 27.86 2.89 -13.85
C LYS A 403 26.96 1.89 -14.60
N LYS A 404 26.73 2.07 -15.90
CA LYS A 404 25.92 1.17 -16.75
C LYS A 404 24.54 0.88 -16.17
N TYR A 405 23.85 1.92 -15.74
CA TYR A 405 22.52 1.78 -15.12
C TYR A 405 21.44 1.21 -16.07
N ASP A 406 21.71 1.18 -17.37
CA ASP A 406 20.84 0.61 -18.39
C ASP A 406 20.86 -0.92 -18.49
N THR A 407 21.79 -1.60 -17.77
CA THR A 407 22.01 -3.04 -17.86
C THR A 407 20.74 -3.85 -17.58
N GLU A 408 19.97 -3.52 -16.53
CA GLU A 408 18.73 -4.22 -16.18
C GLU A 408 17.71 -4.14 -17.32
N MET A 409 17.44 -2.95 -17.84
CA MET A 409 16.48 -2.76 -18.94
C MET A 409 16.88 -3.44 -20.23
N LEU A 410 18.17 -3.39 -20.56
CA LEU A 410 18.72 -4.08 -21.75
C LEU A 410 18.53 -5.59 -21.64
N THR A 411 18.78 -6.17 -20.45
CA THR A 411 18.57 -7.59 -20.17
C THR A 411 17.09 -7.98 -20.32
N HIS A 412 16.17 -7.10 -19.98
CA HIS A 412 14.73 -7.29 -20.19
C HIS A 412 14.24 -6.94 -21.61
N GLY A 413 15.13 -6.71 -22.55
CA GLY A 413 14.81 -6.54 -23.98
C GLY A 413 14.35 -5.16 -24.40
N VAL A 414 14.54 -4.13 -23.57
CA VAL A 414 14.28 -2.74 -23.94
C VAL A 414 15.30 -2.30 -24.98
N LYS A 415 14.85 -1.85 -26.15
CA LYS A 415 15.71 -1.58 -27.32
C LYS A 415 16.29 -0.17 -27.36
N SER A 416 15.65 0.78 -26.70
CA SER A 416 16.06 2.19 -26.68
C SER A 416 15.94 2.73 -25.26
N ILE A 417 16.95 3.43 -24.80
CA ILE A 417 16.98 3.97 -23.43
C ILE A 417 17.38 5.45 -23.51
N TYR A 418 16.53 6.31 -22.95
CA TYR A 418 16.77 7.74 -22.81
C TYR A 418 17.36 8.03 -21.44
N LYS A 419 18.41 8.80 -21.38
CA LYS A 419 19.19 9.09 -20.18
C LYS A 419 19.13 10.58 -19.87
N TYR A 420 18.78 10.92 -18.66
CA TYR A 420 18.66 12.30 -18.19
C TYR A 420 19.50 12.51 -16.94
N GLY A 421 20.37 13.53 -16.96
CA GLY A 421 21.02 14.08 -15.78
C GLY A 421 20.28 15.36 -15.38
N VAL A 422 19.74 15.42 -14.17
CA VAL A 422 18.97 16.58 -13.69
C VAL A 422 19.63 17.14 -12.44
N ALA A 423 19.96 18.44 -12.49
CA ALA A 423 20.61 19.14 -11.38
C ALA A 423 19.73 20.25 -10.82
N PHE A 424 19.71 20.37 -9.48
CA PHE A 424 18.89 21.32 -8.74
C PHE A 424 19.72 22.25 -7.86
N SER A 425 19.33 23.52 -7.78
CA SER A 425 19.80 24.50 -6.78
C SER A 425 18.64 25.42 -6.37
N GLY A 426 18.04 25.17 -5.20
CA GLY A 426 16.82 25.85 -4.79
C GLY A 426 15.69 25.62 -5.79
N LYS A 427 15.21 26.67 -6.43
CA LYS A 427 14.17 26.58 -7.47
C LYS A 427 14.72 26.41 -8.89
N ASN A 428 16.05 26.48 -9.06
CA ASN A 428 16.67 26.36 -10.38
C ASN A 428 16.93 24.90 -10.71
N VAL A 429 16.73 24.55 -11.98
CA VAL A 429 16.96 23.21 -12.53
C VAL A 429 17.66 23.29 -13.87
N GLU A 430 18.59 22.39 -14.09
CA GLU A 430 19.23 22.14 -15.39
C GLU A 430 19.11 20.66 -15.75
N VAL A 431 18.87 20.40 -17.03
CA VAL A 431 18.66 19.07 -17.58
C VAL A 431 19.64 18.79 -18.70
N ALA A 432 20.35 17.68 -18.63
CA ALA A 432 21.17 17.14 -19.70
C ALA A 432 20.55 15.83 -20.21
N PHE A 433 20.60 15.61 -21.52
CA PHE A 433 19.97 14.46 -22.18
C PHE A 433 20.95 13.69 -23.07
N LYS A 434 20.80 12.36 -23.12
CA LYS A 434 21.46 11.46 -24.07
C LYS A 434 20.53 10.31 -24.45
N LYS A 435 20.54 9.95 -25.72
CA LYS A 435 19.82 8.79 -26.25
C LYS A 435 20.68 7.55 -26.28
#